data_d3539814e323b7eb7b410d22376a1795
#
_entry.id   d3539814e323b7eb7b410d22376a1795
#
_cell.length_a   1.000
_cell.length_b   1.000
_cell.length_c   1.000
_cell.angle_alpha   90.00
_cell.angle_beta   90.00
_cell.angle_gamma   90.00
#
_symmetry.space_group_name_H-M   'P 1'
#
loop_
_entity.id
_entity.type
_entity.pdbx_description
1 polymer ?
#
loop_
_entity_poly.entity_id
_entity_poly.type
_entity_poly.pdbx_seq_one_letter_code
_entity_poly.pdbx_strand_id
1 'polypeptide(L)'
;MNRKLTKAISIFMSAAIATSCTALCSFAIDKDVDYKINSTYANVDWSTYKQYKTDLHSHTTGTDGTSTKKETVEKHYDHNFDILAITDHGTTDYGWDDPSTNKAVKIAMSVRKGKLPIEVLSSKGETSDGKEYTYDGNYYTEYDENGNAENSMLRVPFGNEQNPTSFNNAHVCSWFVNYGNDTIGGTSDYETPIKNVDKLGGLCVINHTGEYSGARNVANYDEAYNTDNVKFKYVVDKFANILEKYPACLGIDVNSKGDYRTRYDRKLWDLLLQKIVPTGRNVFGLATSDSHNEGIINSGYTLMCMPEKTIPELKTAMKDGAFFAASYYMGSKAEIRSWSLKRQVWGLSWRTALPRPTARSLRKKMQASSARFLNSIRTQLLRR
;
A
#
# COMPACT_ATOMS: atom_id res chain seq x y z
N MET A 1 34.26 10.95 -41.18
CA MET A 1 34.10 11.88 -40.05
C MET A 1 35.13 11.53 -38.97
N ASN A 2 35.90 12.47 -38.50
CA ASN A 2 37.11 12.24 -37.70
C ASN A 2 36.72 11.79 -36.26
N ARG A 3 37.21 10.63 -35.79
CA ARG A 3 36.90 10.01 -34.48
C ARG A 3 37.07 10.96 -33.28
N LYS A 4 37.96 11.94 -33.39
CA LYS A 4 38.18 12.99 -32.37
C LYS A 4 37.01 14.00 -32.33
N LEU A 5 36.43 14.33 -33.50
CA LEU A 5 35.30 15.25 -33.59
C LEU A 5 34.02 14.61 -33.02
N THR A 6 33.81 13.32 -33.26
CA THR A 6 32.64 12.58 -32.70
C THR A 6 32.69 12.48 -31.17
N LYS A 7 33.91 12.24 -30.58
CA LYS A 7 34.06 12.25 -29.12
C LYS A 7 33.82 13.64 -28.50
N ALA A 8 34.33 14.72 -29.15
CA ALA A 8 34.11 16.07 -28.67
C ALA A 8 32.61 16.45 -28.68
N ILE A 9 31.90 16.10 -29.75
CA ILE A 9 30.44 16.34 -29.86
C ILE A 9 29.65 15.53 -28.82
N SER A 10 30.01 14.27 -28.55
CA SER A 10 29.37 13.46 -27.51
C SER A 10 29.60 14.04 -26.12
N ILE A 11 30.78 14.51 -25.78
CA ILE A 11 31.08 15.14 -24.48
C ILE A 11 30.32 16.47 -24.33
N PHE A 12 30.24 17.28 -25.40
CA PHE A 12 29.49 18.53 -25.37
C PHE A 12 27.97 18.31 -25.23
N MET A 13 27.41 17.30 -25.93
CA MET A 13 25.98 16.93 -25.76
C MET A 13 25.69 16.36 -24.38
N SER A 14 26.57 15.55 -23.80
CA SER A 14 26.39 15.03 -22.45
C SER A 14 26.47 16.13 -21.38
N ALA A 15 27.37 17.09 -21.53
CA ALA A 15 27.48 18.25 -20.66
C ALA A 15 26.26 19.18 -20.79
N ALA A 16 25.76 19.41 -22.01
CA ALA A 16 24.56 20.21 -22.26
C ALA A 16 23.28 19.56 -21.70
N ILE A 17 23.18 18.24 -21.75
CA ILE A 17 22.07 17.50 -21.16
C ILE A 17 22.14 17.54 -19.62
N ALA A 18 23.32 17.40 -19.03
CA ALA A 18 23.50 17.50 -17.58
C ALA A 18 23.17 18.92 -17.06
N THR A 19 23.61 19.98 -17.77
CA THR A 19 23.31 21.37 -17.42
C THR A 19 21.82 21.71 -17.64
N SER A 20 21.16 21.15 -18.65
CA SER A 20 19.73 21.37 -18.85
C SER A 20 18.87 20.63 -17.82
N CYS A 21 19.29 19.47 -17.33
CA CYS A 21 18.61 18.79 -16.23
C CYS A 21 18.74 19.53 -14.89
N THR A 22 19.92 20.10 -14.60
CA THR A 22 20.11 20.92 -13.38
C THR A 22 19.39 22.28 -13.48
N ALA A 23 19.33 22.89 -14.66
CA ALA A 23 18.60 24.12 -14.87
C ALA A 23 17.06 23.94 -14.79
N LEU A 24 16.52 22.80 -15.24
CA LEU A 24 15.08 22.49 -15.12
C LEU A 24 14.63 22.24 -13.67
N CYS A 25 15.53 21.82 -12.79
CA CYS A 25 15.24 21.69 -11.36
C CYS A 25 15.26 23.04 -10.62
N SER A 26 15.97 24.05 -11.15
CA SER A 26 16.13 25.34 -10.48
C SER A 26 15.02 26.38 -10.78
N PHE A 27 14.16 26.13 -11.77
CA PHE A 27 13.09 27.07 -12.12
C PHE A 27 11.77 26.88 -11.34
N ALA A 28 11.70 25.92 -10.41
CA ALA A 28 10.50 25.62 -9.65
C ALA A 28 10.60 26.04 -8.18
N ILE A 29 11.69 26.65 -7.77
CA ILE A 29 11.87 27.09 -6.38
C ILE A 29 11.40 28.54 -6.29
N ASP A 30 10.26 28.75 -5.64
CA ASP A 30 9.88 30.07 -5.16
C ASP A 30 10.92 30.48 -4.11
N LYS A 31 11.68 31.54 -4.43
CA LYS A 31 12.78 32.01 -3.59
C LYS A 31 12.32 32.51 -2.21
N ASP A 32 11.01 32.73 -2.07
CA ASP A 32 10.42 33.26 -0.85
C ASP A 32 9.85 32.15 0.06
N VAL A 33 9.96 30.85 -0.34
CA VAL A 33 9.50 29.72 0.47
C VAL A 33 10.71 28.94 0.97
N ASP A 34 11.03 29.11 2.24
CA ASP A 34 12.01 28.27 2.93
C ASP A 34 11.32 26.97 3.38
N TYR A 35 11.59 25.86 2.67
CA TYR A 35 11.07 24.55 3.02
C TYR A 35 12.16 23.49 2.98
N LYS A 36 12.08 22.58 3.95
CA LYS A 36 12.95 21.41 4.05
C LYS A 36 12.26 20.20 3.44
N ILE A 37 12.91 19.55 2.48
CA ILE A 37 12.46 18.27 1.94
C ILE A 37 13.00 17.15 2.81
N ASN A 38 12.12 16.43 3.51
CA ASN A 38 12.44 15.19 4.20
C ASN A 38 11.98 14.02 3.32
N SER A 39 12.90 13.45 2.53
CA SER A 39 12.59 12.29 1.70
C SER A 39 12.48 11.04 2.55
N THR A 40 11.40 10.28 2.39
CA THR A 40 11.23 8.95 3.00
C THR A 40 12.20 7.92 2.43
N TYR A 41 12.84 8.24 1.31
CA TYR A 41 13.82 7.38 0.65
C TYR A 41 15.28 7.82 0.91
N ALA A 42 15.50 8.81 1.79
CA ALA A 42 16.85 9.31 2.06
C ALA A 42 17.80 8.23 2.62
N ASN A 43 17.23 7.26 3.34
CA ASN A 43 17.98 6.16 3.96
C ASN A 43 17.91 4.85 3.14
N VAL A 44 17.27 4.85 1.96
CA VAL A 44 17.18 3.67 1.11
C VAL A 44 18.45 3.57 0.27
N ASP A 45 19.25 2.55 0.51
CA ASP A 45 20.37 2.21 -0.36
C ASP A 45 19.88 1.41 -1.58
N TRP A 46 19.67 2.10 -2.68
CA TRP A 46 19.18 1.52 -3.93
C TRP A 46 20.11 0.49 -4.57
N SER A 47 21.35 0.37 -4.10
CA SER A 47 22.31 -0.64 -4.58
C SER A 47 22.16 -1.99 -3.87
N THR A 48 21.63 -1.99 -2.64
CA THR A 48 21.54 -3.18 -1.79
C THR A 48 20.11 -3.54 -1.42
N TYR A 49 19.20 -2.55 -1.30
CA TYR A 49 17.81 -2.80 -0.94
C TYR A 49 17.04 -3.48 -2.06
N LYS A 50 16.24 -4.46 -1.68
CA LYS A 50 15.30 -5.15 -2.57
C LYS A 50 13.90 -4.56 -2.40
N GLN A 51 13.06 -4.80 -3.41
CA GLN A 51 11.66 -4.42 -3.38
C GLN A 51 10.83 -5.69 -3.17
N TYR A 52 10.13 -5.75 -2.04
CA TYR A 52 9.33 -6.91 -1.66
C TYR A 52 7.85 -6.62 -1.89
N LYS A 53 7.21 -7.43 -2.71
CA LYS A 53 5.77 -7.34 -2.99
C LYS A 53 4.99 -7.78 -1.76
N THR A 54 4.19 -6.86 -1.21
CA THR A 54 3.56 -7.00 0.10
C THR A 54 2.07 -6.76 0.01
N ASP A 55 1.26 -7.67 0.55
CA ASP A 55 -0.14 -7.42 0.84
C ASP A 55 -0.34 -7.33 2.35
N LEU A 56 -0.87 -6.20 2.80
CA LEU A 56 -1.11 -5.91 4.21
C LEU A 56 -2.57 -6.02 4.62
N HIS A 57 -3.46 -6.47 3.71
CA HIS A 57 -4.89 -6.53 3.96
C HIS A 57 -5.54 -7.63 3.12
N SER A 58 -5.87 -8.75 3.76
CA SER A 58 -6.53 -9.90 3.14
C SER A 58 -7.42 -10.63 4.13
N HIS A 59 -8.48 -11.26 3.62
CA HIS A 59 -9.49 -11.99 4.39
C HIS A 59 -9.54 -13.45 4.01
N THR A 60 -9.95 -14.26 4.98
CA THR A 60 -10.09 -15.72 4.81
C THR A 60 -11.48 -16.17 5.24
N THR A 61 -11.72 -17.49 5.13
CA THR A 61 -12.91 -18.12 5.72
C THR A 61 -12.95 -18.04 7.26
N GLY A 62 -11.91 -17.51 7.88
CA GLY A 62 -11.93 -17.09 9.29
C GLY A 62 -12.99 -16.04 9.58
N THR A 63 -13.27 -15.16 8.61
CA THR A 63 -14.36 -14.18 8.66
C THR A 63 -15.21 -14.22 7.40
N ASP A 64 -15.06 -13.31 6.47
CA ASP A 64 -15.98 -13.15 5.33
C ASP A 64 -15.34 -13.40 3.97
N GLY A 65 -14.08 -13.77 3.94
CA GLY A 65 -13.40 -14.29 2.75
C GLY A 65 -13.99 -15.64 2.30
N THR A 66 -13.67 -16.05 1.09
CA THR A 66 -14.12 -17.31 0.49
C THR A 66 -13.03 -18.36 0.38
N SER A 67 -11.77 -17.97 0.53
CA SER A 67 -10.59 -18.84 0.56
C SER A 67 -10.17 -19.15 1.99
N THR A 68 -9.73 -20.38 2.24
CA THR A 68 -9.17 -20.79 3.53
C THR A 68 -7.84 -20.05 3.79
N LYS A 69 -7.29 -20.13 5.02
CA LYS A 69 -5.96 -19.57 5.29
C LYS A 69 -4.91 -20.21 4.38
N LYS A 70 -4.96 -21.55 4.22
CA LYS A 70 -4.05 -22.29 3.34
C LYS A 70 -4.14 -21.78 1.90
N GLU A 71 -5.34 -21.77 1.31
CA GLU A 71 -5.55 -21.28 -0.05
C GLU A 71 -5.11 -19.82 -0.22
N THR A 72 -5.39 -18.96 0.76
CA THR A 72 -5.00 -17.54 0.70
C THR A 72 -3.48 -17.40 0.68
N VAL A 73 -2.75 -18.16 1.49
CA VAL A 73 -1.29 -18.15 1.52
C VAL A 73 -0.71 -18.68 0.21
N GLU A 74 -1.15 -19.87 -0.25
CA GLU A 74 -0.71 -20.46 -1.51
C GLU A 74 -0.94 -19.51 -2.70
N LYS A 75 -2.13 -18.92 -2.79
CA LYS A 75 -2.47 -18.00 -3.90
C LYS A 75 -1.67 -16.70 -3.88
N HIS A 76 -1.36 -16.14 -2.72
CA HIS A 76 -0.45 -15.00 -2.66
C HIS A 76 0.96 -15.39 -3.09
N TYR A 77 1.44 -16.56 -2.66
CA TYR A 77 2.73 -17.07 -3.10
C TYR A 77 2.79 -17.25 -4.62
N ASP A 78 1.79 -17.90 -5.23
CA ASP A 78 1.65 -18.08 -6.68
C ASP A 78 1.65 -16.75 -7.45
N HIS A 79 1.16 -15.69 -6.81
CA HIS A 79 1.15 -14.33 -7.37
C HIS A 79 2.43 -13.54 -7.06
N ASN A 80 3.48 -14.22 -6.60
CA ASN A 80 4.80 -13.66 -6.28
C ASN A 80 4.74 -12.58 -5.20
N PHE A 81 3.92 -12.77 -4.17
CA PHE A 81 4.02 -11.96 -2.97
C PHE A 81 5.17 -12.46 -2.10
N ASP A 82 5.94 -11.53 -1.56
CA ASP A 82 7.05 -11.77 -0.64
C ASP A 82 6.61 -11.68 0.81
N ILE A 83 5.56 -10.91 1.08
CA ILE A 83 5.08 -10.59 2.44
C ILE A 83 3.56 -10.56 2.42
N LEU A 84 2.93 -11.21 3.41
CA LEU A 84 1.48 -11.27 3.54
C LEU A 84 1.02 -11.03 4.98
N ALA A 85 0.01 -10.18 5.15
CA ALA A 85 -0.80 -10.07 6.35
C ALA A 85 -2.20 -10.63 6.12
N ILE A 86 -2.63 -11.57 6.93
CA ILE A 86 -4.05 -11.92 7.06
C ILE A 86 -4.65 -10.99 8.11
N THR A 87 -5.70 -10.29 7.74
CA THR A 87 -6.34 -9.25 8.56
C THR A 87 -7.84 -9.50 8.63
N ASP A 88 -8.22 -10.69 8.98
CA ASP A 88 -9.61 -11.06 9.18
C ASP A 88 -10.30 -10.12 10.17
N HIS A 89 -11.58 -9.82 9.94
CA HIS A 89 -12.35 -8.88 10.76
C HIS A 89 -12.39 -9.27 12.23
N GLY A 90 -11.82 -8.40 13.10
CA GLY A 90 -11.83 -8.58 14.54
C GLY A 90 -11.25 -9.92 15.02
N THR A 91 -10.39 -10.51 14.20
CA THR A 91 -9.69 -11.76 14.49
C THR A 91 -8.21 -11.51 14.32
N THR A 92 -7.46 -11.65 15.40
CA THR A 92 -6.01 -11.50 15.36
C THR A 92 -5.38 -12.74 14.72
N ASP A 93 -4.51 -12.54 13.73
CA ASP A 93 -3.73 -13.62 13.13
C ASP A 93 -2.56 -14.01 14.04
N TYR A 94 -2.72 -15.08 14.81
CA TYR A 94 -1.66 -15.65 15.66
C TYR A 94 -0.69 -16.53 14.86
N GLY A 95 -1.11 -17.03 13.69
CA GLY A 95 -0.36 -17.89 12.80
C GLY A 95 -1.23 -18.37 11.65
N TRP A 96 -0.60 -18.75 10.55
CA TRP A 96 -1.35 -19.34 9.43
C TRP A 96 -1.74 -20.80 9.70
N ASP A 97 -1.18 -21.39 10.76
CA ASP A 97 -1.54 -22.68 11.35
C ASP A 97 -2.61 -22.57 12.44
N ASP A 98 -3.03 -21.35 12.81
CA ASP A 98 -4.06 -21.12 13.81
C ASP A 98 -5.46 -21.09 13.17
N PRO A 99 -6.39 -21.95 13.61
CA PRO A 99 -7.76 -21.99 13.10
C PRO A 99 -8.67 -20.89 13.68
N SER A 100 -8.15 -19.91 14.40
CA SER A 100 -8.94 -18.83 15.05
C SER A 100 -9.82 -18.10 14.05
N THR A 101 -11.05 -17.86 14.45
CA THR A 101 -12.07 -17.18 13.64
C THR A 101 -12.90 -16.26 14.53
N ASN A 102 -13.40 -15.17 13.98
CA ASN A 102 -14.42 -14.37 14.66
C ASN A 102 -15.76 -15.10 14.59
N LYS A 103 -16.19 -15.66 15.71
CA LYS A 103 -17.39 -16.53 15.78
C LYS A 103 -18.66 -15.86 15.25
N ALA A 104 -18.88 -14.59 15.54
CA ALA A 104 -20.10 -13.91 15.12
C ALA A 104 -20.07 -13.52 13.64
N VAL A 105 -18.96 -13.05 13.13
CA VAL A 105 -18.80 -12.82 11.70
C VAL A 105 -18.92 -14.12 10.94
N LYS A 106 -18.29 -15.18 11.42
CA LYS A 106 -18.41 -16.53 10.85
C LYS A 106 -19.84 -17.05 10.81
N ILE A 107 -20.62 -16.88 11.89
CA ILE A 107 -22.03 -17.27 11.92
C ILE A 107 -22.83 -16.48 10.88
N ALA A 108 -22.67 -15.15 10.86
CA ALA A 108 -23.37 -14.30 9.91
C ALA A 108 -23.04 -14.68 8.44
N MET A 109 -21.78 -14.95 8.13
CA MET A 109 -21.36 -15.37 6.80
C MET A 109 -21.78 -16.79 6.46
N SER A 110 -21.81 -17.72 7.43
CA SER A 110 -22.29 -19.09 7.24
C SER A 110 -23.78 -19.13 6.89
N VAL A 111 -24.58 -18.24 7.46
CA VAL A 111 -25.99 -18.08 7.09
C VAL A 111 -26.12 -17.54 5.66
N ARG A 112 -25.27 -16.59 5.27
CA ARG A 112 -25.33 -15.92 3.97
C ARG A 112 -24.72 -16.74 2.82
N LYS A 113 -23.58 -17.41 3.07
CA LYS A 113 -22.76 -18.08 2.04
C LYS A 113 -22.69 -19.61 2.20
N GLY A 114 -23.37 -20.19 3.20
CA GLY A 114 -23.24 -21.60 3.58
C GLY A 114 -22.06 -21.82 4.55
N LYS A 115 -21.82 -23.09 4.92
CA LYS A 115 -20.68 -23.46 5.76
C LYS A 115 -19.41 -23.37 4.93
N LEU A 116 -18.54 -22.45 5.29
CA LEU A 116 -17.23 -22.30 4.67
C LEU A 116 -16.23 -23.22 5.38
N PRO A 117 -15.34 -23.92 4.63
CA PRO A 117 -14.29 -24.74 5.22
C PRO A 117 -13.32 -23.85 6.02
N ILE A 118 -12.69 -24.43 7.04
CA ILE A 118 -11.54 -23.86 7.72
C ILE A 118 -10.38 -24.82 7.44
N GLU A 119 -9.41 -24.32 6.74
CA GLU A 119 -8.18 -25.05 6.49
C GLU A 119 -7.00 -24.12 6.77
N VAL A 120 -6.06 -24.60 7.56
CA VAL A 120 -4.86 -23.89 7.97
C VAL A 120 -3.63 -24.61 7.46
N LEU A 121 -2.48 -23.96 7.50
CA LEU A 121 -1.22 -24.60 7.16
C LEU A 121 -0.81 -25.59 8.26
N SER A 122 -0.13 -26.65 7.86
CA SER A 122 0.69 -27.48 8.75
C SER A 122 2.15 -27.00 8.66
N SER A 123 2.99 -27.43 9.58
CA SER A 123 4.43 -27.12 9.53
C SER A 123 5.12 -27.68 8.28
N LYS A 124 4.54 -28.74 7.67
CA LYS A 124 4.93 -29.33 6.39
C LYS A 124 3.69 -29.86 5.71
N GLY A 125 3.65 -29.78 4.39
CA GLY A 125 2.52 -30.29 3.61
C GLY A 125 2.77 -30.21 2.12
N GLU A 126 1.70 -30.44 1.38
CA GLU A 126 1.66 -30.28 -0.07
C GLU A 126 0.68 -29.16 -0.43
N THR A 127 1.04 -28.40 -1.44
CA THR A 127 0.16 -27.39 -2.06
C THR A 127 -0.95 -28.07 -2.85
N SER A 128 -1.91 -27.31 -3.31
CA SER A 128 -3.01 -27.79 -4.14
C SER A 128 -2.55 -28.37 -5.50
N ASP A 129 -1.37 -27.97 -5.98
CA ASP A 129 -0.74 -28.46 -7.20
C ASP A 129 0.36 -29.51 -6.95
N GLY A 130 0.53 -29.96 -5.69
CA GLY A 130 1.37 -31.10 -5.32
C GLY A 130 2.84 -30.75 -5.05
N LYS A 131 3.18 -29.49 -4.86
CA LYS A 131 4.51 -29.09 -4.40
C LYS A 131 4.64 -29.25 -2.88
N GLU A 132 5.80 -29.64 -2.41
CA GLU A 132 6.10 -29.65 -0.99
C GLU A 132 6.26 -28.22 -0.46
N TYR A 133 5.80 -27.96 0.76
CA TYR A 133 6.04 -26.72 1.47
C TYR A 133 6.40 -26.93 2.94
N THR A 134 7.04 -25.93 3.53
CA THR A 134 7.21 -25.79 4.98
C THR A 134 6.67 -24.45 5.46
N TYR A 135 6.19 -24.44 6.72
CA TYR A 135 5.82 -23.23 7.44
C TYR A 135 6.35 -23.29 8.86
N ASP A 136 7.13 -22.29 9.28
CA ASP A 136 7.79 -22.23 10.59
C ASP A 136 7.18 -21.21 11.56
N GLY A 137 6.00 -20.68 11.24
CA GLY A 137 5.33 -19.62 11.99
C GLY A 137 5.66 -18.21 11.48
N ASN A 138 6.77 -18.03 10.75
CA ASN A 138 7.17 -16.77 10.15
C ASN A 138 7.26 -16.82 8.63
N TYR A 139 7.76 -17.94 8.09
CA TYR A 139 7.98 -18.10 6.66
C TYR A 139 7.24 -19.31 6.11
N TYR A 140 6.58 -19.10 4.99
CA TYR A 140 6.08 -20.14 4.10
C TYR A 140 7.07 -20.29 2.95
N THR A 141 7.50 -21.53 2.69
CA THR A 141 8.52 -21.83 1.67
C THR A 141 8.09 -23.05 0.89
N GLU A 142 8.03 -22.94 -0.44
CA GLU A 142 7.85 -24.05 -1.35
C GLU A 142 9.18 -24.59 -1.85
N TYR A 143 9.16 -25.83 -2.30
CA TYR A 143 10.33 -26.55 -2.80
C TYR A 143 10.09 -27.01 -4.25
N ASP A 144 11.14 -26.93 -5.05
CA ASP A 144 11.15 -27.48 -6.40
C ASP A 144 11.18 -29.01 -6.37
N GLU A 145 11.04 -29.66 -7.53
CA GLU A 145 11.10 -31.10 -7.71
C GLU A 145 12.43 -31.74 -7.28
N ASN A 146 13.47 -30.94 -7.07
CA ASN A 146 14.78 -31.39 -6.58
C ASN A 146 14.93 -31.15 -5.06
N GLY A 147 13.90 -30.63 -4.38
CA GLY A 147 13.91 -30.30 -2.97
C GLY A 147 14.67 -29.02 -2.61
N ASN A 148 14.96 -28.15 -3.57
CA ASN A 148 15.54 -26.85 -3.29
C ASN A 148 14.43 -25.84 -2.96
N ALA A 149 14.67 -25.00 -1.93
CA ALA A 149 13.77 -23.89 -1.60
C ALA A 149 13.74 -22.89 -2.77
N GLU A 150 12.55 -22.59 -3.28
CA GLU A 150 12.37 -21.58 -4.33
C GLU A 150 12.45 -20.18 -3.73
N ASN A 151 11.36 -19.68 -3.22
CA ASN A 151 11.28 -18.40 -2.50
C ASN A 151 10.62 -18.67 -1.13
N SER A 152 10.63 -17.68 -0.25
CA SER A 152 9.87 -17.74 0.98
C SER A 152 8.96 -16.52 1.10
N MET A 153 7.78 -16.66 1.66
CA MET A 153 6.87 -15.55 1.94
C MET A 153 6.80 -15.30 3.44
N LEU A 154 7.07 -14.05 3.85
CA LEU A 154 7.08 -13.63 5.25
C LEU A 154 5.65 -13.35 5.73
N ARG A 155 5.28 -13.89 6.89
CA ARG A 155 4.05 -13.55 7.59
C ARG A 155 4.20 -12.24 8.37
N VAL A 156 3.23 -11.37 8.27
CA VAL A 156 3.11 -10.20 9.15
C VAL A 156 2.34 -10.60 10.41
N PRO A 157 2.94 -10.55 11.60
CA PRO A 157 2.29 -11.05 12.81
C PRO A 157 1.16 -10.14 13.29
N PHE A 158 0.15 -10.76 13.90
CA PHE A 158 -0.99 -10.12 14.55
C PHE A 158 -1.81 -9.20 13.64
N GLY A 159 -1.92 -9.57 12.34
CA GLY A 159 -2.81 -8.88 11.42
C GLY A 159 -4.26 -8.92 11.93
N ASN A 160 -4.98 -7.81 11.83
CA ASN A 160 -6.37 -7.68 12.23
C ASN A 160 -7.00 -6.46 11.55
N GLU A 161 -8.12 -6.60 10.89
CA GLU A 161 -8.94 -5.45 10.53
C GLU A 161 -9.89 -5.13 11.67
N GLN A 162 -9.57 -4.07 12.41
CA GLN A 162 -10.32 -3.59 13.56
C GLN A 162 -11.69 -3.06 13.16
N ASN A 163 -12.66 -3.13 14.07
CA ASN A 163 -14.05 -2.71 13.86
C ASN A 163 -14.77 -3.50 12.75
N PRO A 164 -14.96 -4.79 12.94
CA PRO A 164 -15.14 -5.80 11.90
C PRO A 164 -16.53 -5.93 11.32
N THR A 165 -17.50 -5.12 11.62
CA THR A 165 -18.87 -5.36 11.15
C THR A 165 -19.38 -4.26 10.24
N SER A 166 -20.31 -4.65 9.36
CA SER A 166 -21.11 -3.74 8.55
C SER A 166 -21.99 -2.78 9.36
N PHE A 167 -22.12 -2.98 10.65
CA PHE A 167 -22.77 -2.04 11.58
C PHE A 167 -21.84 -0.89 11.97
N ASN A 168 -20.57 -1.01 11.64
CA ASN A 168 -19.55 -0.08 12.01
C ASN A 168 -18.64 0.21 10.80
N ASN A 169 -18.74 1.38 10.32
CA ASN A 169 -18.08 1.85 9.10
C ASN A 169 -16.70 2.49 9.38
N ALA A 170 -15.96 1.95 10.37
CA ALA A 170 -14.62 2.42 10.72
C ALA A 170 -13.65 1.24 10.71
N HIS A 171 -12.94 1.07 9.60
CA HIS A 171 -12.04 -0.03 9.37
C HIS A 171 -10.57 0.41 9.48
N VAL A 172 -9.80 -0.31 10.30
CA VAL A 172 -8.40 -0.02 10.56
C VAL A 172 -7.61 -1.34 10.55
N CYS A 173 -6.76 -1.54 9.57
CA CYS A 173 -5.80 -2.64 9.66
C CYS A 173 -4.69 -2.31 10.65
N SER A 174 -4.34 -3.29 11.48
CA SER A 174 -3.29 -3.21 12.47
C SER A 174 -2.41 -4.44 12.46
N TRP A 175 -1.14 -4.28 12.85
CA TRP A 175 -0.12 -5.32 12.81
C TRP A 175 0.82 -5.20 14.00
N PHE A 176 1.55 -6.29 14.28
CA PHE A 176 2.63 -6.42 15.28
C PHE A 176 2.18 -6.35 16.74
N VAL A 177 0.88 -6.26 17.02
CA VAL A 177 0.33 -6.27 18.39
C VAL A 177 -0.99 -7.02 18.42
N ASN A 178 -1.20 -7.76 19.48
CA ASN A 178 -2.46 -8.45 19.73
C ASN A 178 -3.47 -7.47 20.33
N TYR A 179 -4.37 -6.95 19.50
CA TYR A 179 -5.45 -6.09 19.90
C TYR A 179 -6.70 -6.32 19.04
N GLY A 180 -7.85 -6.29 19.66
CA GLY A 180 -9.14 -6.34 18.98
C GLY A 180 -9.61 -7.73 18.58
N ASN A 181 -9.01 -8.79 19.13
CA ASN A 181 -9.48 -10.15 18.89
C ASN A 181 -10.90 -10.35 19.42
N ASP A 182 -11.73 -11.12 18.69
CA ASP A 182 -13.14 -11.41 18.99
C ASP A 182 -14.04 -10.16 19.18
N THR A 183 -13.63 -9.02 18.63
CA THR A 183 -14.46 -7.82 18.65
C THR A 183 -15.55 -7.90 17.58
N ILE A 184 -16.79 -7.59 17.99
CA ILE A 184 -17.93 -7.52 17.09
C ILE A 184 -18.51 -6.13 17.18
N GLY A 185 -18.56 -5.44 16.05
CA GLY A 185 -19.24 -4.16 15.95
C GLY A 185 -18.70 -3.17 16.96
N GLY A 186 -17.95 -2.29 16.54
CA GLY A 186 -17.53 -1.16 17.34
C GLY A 186 -18.43 0.01 17.09
N THR A 187 -18.00 1.12 17.51
CA THR A 187 -18.52 2.44 17.15
C THR A 187 -17.90 2.85 15.81
N SER A 188 -18.48 3.80 15.11
CA SER A 188 -17.84 4.42 13.94
C SER A 188 -16.61 5.25 14.34
N ASP A 189 -15.88 4.75 15.30
CA ASP A 189 -14.77 5.41 15.97
C ASP A 189 -13.44 4.80 15.51
N TYR A 190 -12.78 5.50 14.61
CA TYR A 190 -11.42 5.17 14.17
C TYR A 190 -10.38 5.40 15.27
N GLU A 191 -10.64 6.32 16.21
CA GLU A 191 -9.63 6.75 17.19
C GLU A 191 -9.33 5.66 18.21
N THR A 192 -10.34 4.96 18.72
CA THR A 192 -10.16 3.95 19.77
C THR A 192 -9.21 2.81 19.36
N PRO A 193 -9.39 2.12 18.22
CA PRO A 193 -8.46 1.08 17.82
C PRO A 193 -7.05 1.65 17.55
N ILE A 194 -6.94 2.79 16.88
CA ILE A 194 -5.65 3.42 16.57
C ILE A 194 -4.89 3.77 17.86
N LYS A 195 -5.56 4.39 18.82
CA LYS A 195 -5.00 4.72 20.14
C LYS A 195 -4.46 3.49 20.88
N ASN A 196 -5.20 2.39 20.86
CA ASN A 196 -4.76 1.17 21.57
C ASN A 196 -3.63 0.47 20.84
N VAL A 197 -3.64 0.43 19.51
CA VAL A 197 -2.53 -0.08 18.71
C VAL A 197 -1.26 0.76 18.95
N ASP A 198 -1.38 2.08 18.99
CA ASP A 198 -0.29 3.00 19.30
C ASP A 198 0.29 2.75 20.69
N LYS A 199 -0.59 2.64 21.71
CA LYS A 199 -0.19 2.34 23.09
C LYS A 199 0.57 1.03 23.23
N LEU A 200 0.24 0.03 22.43
CA LEU A 200 0.89 -1.28 22.43
C LEU A 200 2.16 -1.33 21.57
N GLY A 201 2.48 -0.27 20.83
CA GLY A 201 3.64 -0.21 19.95
C GLY A 201 3.47 -0.94 18.64
N GLY A 202 2.21 -1.15 18.20
CA GLY A 202 1.87 -1.66 16.88
C GLY A 202 1.96 -0.62 15.79
N LEU A 203 1.54 -1.00 14.59
CA LEU A 203 1.33 -0.10 13.45
C LEU A 203 -0.07 -0.31 12.89
N CYS A 204 -0.65 0.72 12.30
CA CYS A 204 -1.97 0.63 11.67
C CYS A 204 -2.14 1.62 10.51
N VAL A 205 -3.20 1.37 9.73
CA VAL A 205 -3.63 2.22 8.63
C VAL A 205 -5.14 2.34 8.62
N ILE A 206 -5.66 3.49 8.21
CA ILE A 206 -7.09 3.71 8.02
C ILE A 206 -7.48 3.20 6.63
N ASN A 207 -8.46 2.27 6.57
CA ASN A 207 -8.82 1.60 5.33
C ASN A 207 -10.01 2.25 4.62
N HIS A 208 -10.01 2.18 3.29
CA HIS A 208 -11.09 2.42 2.33
C HIS A 208 -12.21 3.36 2.80
N THR A 209 -11.84 4.47 3.40
CA THR A 209 -12.71 5.48 4.04
C THR A 209 -13.79 6.03 3.10
N GLY A 210 -13.49 6.14 1.81
CA GLY A 210 -14.42 6.62 0.77
C GLY A 210 -15.68 5.79 0.67
N GLU A 211 -15.64 4.53 1.11
CA GLU A 211 -16.82 3.66 1.15
C GLU A 211 -17.86 4.14 2.19
N TYR A 212 -17.42 4.75 3.27
CA TYR A 212 -18.26 5.03 4.43
C TYR A 212 -18.44 6.52 4.73
N SER A 213 -17.54 7.37 4.26
CA SER A 213 -17.61 8.83 4.47
C SER A 213 -18.73 9.54 3.67
N GLY A 214 -19.32 8.83 2.71
CA GLY A 214 -20.27 9.40 1.76
C GLY A 214 -19.60 10.02 0.51
N ALA A 215 -18.27 9.94 0.40
CA ALA A 215 -17.54 10.43 -0.77
C ALA A 215 -17.91 9.72 -2.07
N ARG A 216 -18.34 8.46 -2.02
CA ARG A 216 -18.84 7.70 -3.17
C ARG A 216 -20.19 8.17 -3.71
N ASN A 217 -20.97 8.87 -2.88
CA ASN A 217 -22.36 9.22 -3.17
C ASN A 217 -22.49 10.63 -3.79
N VAL A 218 -21.37 11.31 -4.06
CA VAL A 218 -21.38 12.62 -4.71
C VAL A 218 -21.55 12.48 -6.23
N ALA A 219 -22.14 13.50 -6.85
CA ALA A 219 -22.42 13.48 -8.30
C ALA A 219 -21.15 13.45 -9.14
N ASN A 220 -20.10 14.11 -8.71
CA ASN A 220 -18.81 14.13 -9.41
C ASN A 220 -17.62 14.06 -8.43
N TYR A 221 -16.45 13.69 -8.95
CA TYR A 221 -15.24 13.50 -8.16
C TYR A 221 -14.79 14.77 -7.40
N ASP A 222 -15.04 15.94 -7.97
CA ASP A 222 -14.59 17.22 -7.38
C ASP A 222 -15.38 17.59 -6.11
N GLU A 223 -16.60 17.07 -5.97
CA GLU A 223 -17.43 17.26 -4.76
C GLU A 223 -16.99 16.42 -3.57
N ALA A 224 -16.35 15.26 -3.84
CA ALA A 224 -15.86 14.40 -2.78
C ALA A 224 -14.80 15.14 -1.95
N TYR A 225 -14.95 15.09 -0.62
CA TYR A 225 -14.07 15.76 0.34
C TYR A 225 -13.86 17.27 0.07
N ASN A 226 -14.80 17.92 -0.62
CA ASN A 226 -14.80 19.38 -0.70
C ASN A 226 -15.01 19.96 0.70
N THR A 227 -14.01 20.70 1.22
CA THR A 227 -14.02 21.24 2.58
C THR A 227 -14.93 22.45 2.78
N ASP A 228 -15.52 23.00 1.72
CA ASP A 228 -16.64 23.95 1.82
C ASP A 228 -17.90 23.25 2.35
N ASN A 229 -18.00 21.93 2.17
CA ASN A 229 -19.04 21.11 2.76
C ASN A 229 -18.65 20.73 4.20
N VAL A 230 -19.45 21.15 5.17
CA VAL A 230 -19.20 20.95 6.61
C VAL A 230 -18.98 19.48 6.97
N LYS A 231 -19.72 18.54 6.34
CA LYS A 231 -19.54 17.10 6.56
C LYS A 231 -18.15 16.63 6.13
N PHE A 232 -17.71 17.01 4.95
CA PHE A 232 -16.40 16.59 4.45
C PHE A 232 -15.25 17.31 5.18
N LYS A 233 -15.45 18.60 5.53
CA LYS A 233 -14.50 19.31 6.40
C LYS A 233 -14.31 18.57 7.72
N TYR A 234 -15.40 18.17 8.37
CA TYR A 234 -15.35 17.40 9.62
C TYR A 234 -14.58 16.06 9.45
N VAL A 235 -14.82 15.34 8.36
CA VAL A 235 -14.11 14.08 8.07
C VAL A 235 -12.60 14.30 7.90
N VAL A 236 -12.20 15.30 7.11
CA VAL A 236 -10.79 15.65 6.88
C VAL A 236 -10.13 16.07 8.19
N ASP A 237 -10.78 16.94 8.99
CA ASP A 237 -10.25 17.40 10.28
C ASP A 237 -10.12 16.25 11.29
N LYS A 238 -11.12 15.37 11.35
CA LYS A 238 -11.08 14.17 12.21
C LYS A 238 -9.86 13.30 11.91
N PHE A 239 -9.64 12.96 10.65
CA PHE A 239 -8.50 12.11 10.28
C PHE A 239 -7.16 12.81 10.43
N ALA A 240 -7.10 14.12 10.15
CA ALA A 240 -5.90 14.91 10.41
C ALA A 240 -5.52 14.86 11.90
N ASN A 241 -6.49 15.11 12.80
CA ASN A 241 -6.26 15.06 14.24
C ASN A 241 -5.81 13.66 14.73
N ILE A 242 -6.41 12.59 14.21
CA ILE A 242 -6.00 11.22 14.56
C ILE A 242 -4.56 10.96 14.11
N LEU A 243 -4.24 11.29 12.87
CA LEU A 243 -2.91 11.10 12.31
C LEU A 243 -1.84 11.93 13.04
N GLU A 244 -2.13 13.16 13.43
CA GLU A 244 -1.21 13.99 14.22
C GLU A 244 -0.98 13.42 15.62
N LYS A 245 -2.02 12.86 16.24
CA LYS A 245 -1.99 12.41 17.62
C LYS A 245 -1.33 11.05 17.83
N TYR A 246 -1.48 10.13 16.86
CA TYR A 246 -1.05 8.73 17.02
C TYR A 246 -0.04 8.34 15.95
N PRO A 247 1.27 8.32 16.30
CA PRO A 247 2.36 7.94 15.37
C PRO A 247 2.24 6.54 14.78
N ALA A 248 1.61 5.60 15.49
CA ALA A 248 1.38 4.24 14.98
C ALA A 248 0.46 4.20 13.74
N CYS A 249 -0.40 5.21 13.56
CA CYS A 249 -1.22 5.32 12.35
C CYS A 249 -0.38 5.91 11.22
N LEU A 250 0.06 5.06 10.29
CA LEU A 250 0.98 5.42 9.22
C LEU A 250 0.37 6.38 8.20
N GLY A 251 -0.93 6.27 7.97
CA GLY A 251 -1.66 7.02 6.97
C GLY A 251 -2.97 6.35 6.58
N ILE A 252 -3.28 6.35 5.30
CA ILE A 252 -4.51 5.73 4.79
C ILE A 252 -4.23 4.78 3.63
N ASP A 253 -5.11 3.81 3.44
CA ASP A 253 -5.13 2.98 2.25
C ASP A 253 -5.67 3.80 1.06
N VAL A 254 -4.82 3.99 0.05
CA VAL A 254 -5.13 4.82 -1.12
C VAL A 254 -5.58 4.01 -2.33
N ASN A 255 -5.46 2.69 -2.26
CA ASN A 255 -5.91 1.78 -3.29
C ASN A 255 -6.19 0.39 -2.73
N SER A 256 -7.46 0.05 -2.58
CA SER A 256 -7.98 -1.23 -2.10
C SER A 256 -9.15 -1.67 -2.97
N LYS A 257 -9.40 -2.96 -3.12
CA LYS A 257 -10.55 -3.52 -3.88
C LYS A 257 -10.72 -2.99 -5.31
N GLY A 258 -9.71 -2.32 -5.86
CA GLY A 258 -9.79 -1.68 -7.18
C GLY A 258 -10.21 -0.20 -7.15
N ASP A 259 -9.87 0.48 -8.22
CA ASP A 259 -9.88 1.94 -8.33
C ASP A 259 -11.25 2.60 -8.11
N TYR A 260 -12.33 1.96 -8.55
CA TYR A 260 -13.65 2.57 -8.49
C TYR A 260 -14.16 2.76 -7.04
N ARG A 261 -13.67 1.97 -6.08
CA ARG A 261 -14.03 2.05 -4.67
C ARG A 261 -13.18 3.06 -3.91
N THR A 262 -11.88 3.08 -4.15
CA THR A 262 -10.90 3.81 -3.35
C THR A 262 -10.33 5.04 -4.02
N ARG A 263 -10.76 5.39 -5.25
CA ARG A 263 -10.30 6.61 -5.93
C ARG A 263 -10.52 7.89 -5.10
N TYR A 264 -11.52 7.90 -4.24
CA TYR A 264 -11.82 9.04 -3.35
C TYR A 264 -10.86 9.11 -2.16
N ASP A 265 -10.31 7.97 -1.73
CA ASP A 265 -9.33 7.93 -0.65
C ASP A 265 -8.03 8.64 -1.04
N ARG A 266 -7.66 8.61 -2.31
CA ARG A 266 -6.54 9.40 -2.83
C ARG A 266 -6.78 10.90 -2.72
N LYS A 267 -8.03 11.37 -2.86
CA LYS A 267 -8.37 12.78 -2.66
C LYS A 267 -8.31 13.16 -1.18
N LEU A 268 -8.82 12.29 -0.32
CA LEU A 268 -8.68 12.47 1.14
C LEU A 268 -7.20 12.53 1.53
N TRP A 269 -6.40 11.59 1.06
CA TRP A 269 -4.96 11.56 1.32
C TRP A 269 -4.26 12.85 0.89
N ASP A 270 -4.58 13.37 -0.28
CA ASP A 270 -4.05 14.64 -0.79
C ASP A 270 -4.35 15.82 0.17
N LEU A 271 -5.56 15.88 0.71
CA LEU A 271 -5.96 16.89 1.70
C LEU A 271 -5.25 16.70 3.04
N LEU A 272 -5.07 15.46 3.48
CA LEU A 272 -4.33 15.15 4.69
C LEU A 272 -2.84 15.51 4.57
N LEU A 273 -2.22 15.24 3.40
CA LEU A 273 -0.86 15.71 3.12
C LEU A 273 -0.74 17.22 3.25
N GLN A 274 -1.68 17.98 2.71
CA GLN A 274 -1.68 19.44 2.78
C GLN A 274 -1.81 19.97 4.22
N LYS A 275 -2.52 19.25 5.08
CA LYS A 275 -2.70 19.66 6.49
C LYS A 275 -1.54 19.25 7.38
N ILE A 276 -1.03 18.03 7.22
CA ILE A 276 -0.16 17.38 8.20
C ILE A 276 1.32 17.52 7.85
N VAL A 277 1.69 17.41 6.56
CA VAL A 277 3.11 17.53 6.18
C VAL A 277 3.75 18.84 6.61
N PRO A 278 3.05 20.00 6.59
CA PRO A 278 3.59 21.25 7.12
C PRO A 278 3.91 21.23 8.62
N THR A 279 3.34 20.30 9.39
CA THR A 279 3.66 20.13 10.82
C THR A 279 4.94 19.31 11.05
N GLY A 280 5.55 18.79 9.99
CA GLY A 280 6.75 17.97 10.04
C GLY A 280 6.47 16.46 10.08
N ARG A 281 5.21 16.02 10.03
CA ARG A 281 4.82 14.62 10.03
C ARG A 281 4.49 14.13 8.61
N ASN A 282 5.00 12.96 8.26
CA ASN A 282 4.60 12.27 7.04
C ASN A 282 3.24 11.55 7.21
N VAL A 283 2.48 11.48 6.14
CA VAL A 283 1.24 10.69 6.02
C VAL A 283 1.37 9.81 4.80
N PHE A 284 1.46 8.50 5.02
CA PHE A 284 1.71 7.57 3.94
C PHE A 284 0.42 7.10 3.27
N GLY A 285 0.52 6.84 1.96
CA GLY A 285 -0.52 6.16 1.21
C GLY A 285 -0.08 4.72 0.95
N LEU A 286 -0.79 3.75 1.49
CA LEU A 286 -0.56 2.34 1.23
C LEU A 286 -1.51 1.85 0.14
N ALA A 287 -1.17 0.73 -0.50
CA ALA A 287 -2.08 -0.02 -1.34
C ALA A 287 -2.13 -1.47 -0.89
N THR A 288 -3.32 -2.02 -0.82
CA THR A 288 -3.59 -3.38 -0.36
C THR A 288 -4.62 -4.04 -1.26
N SER A 289 -4.78 -5.35 -1.19
CA SER A 289 -5.80 -6.00 -2.00
C SER A 289 -7.20 -5.95 -1.37
N ASP A 290 -7.29 -6.00 -0.06
CA ASP A 290 -8.51 -6.27 0.67
C ASP A 290 -9.22 -7.49 0.07
N SER A 291 -8.43 -8.53 -0.19
CA SER A 291 -8.89 -9.70 -0.92
C SER A 291 -9.83 -10.55 -0.06
N HIS A 292 -11.02 -10.81 -0.61
CA HIS A 292 -11.98 -11.75 -0.07
C HIS A 292 -12.08 -13.02 -0.94
N ASN A 293 -11.31 -13.06 -2.02
CA ASN A 293 -11.20 -14.18 -2.95
C ASN A 293 -9.97 -13.99 -3.85
N GLU A 294 -9.56 -15.07 -4.51
CA GLU A 294 -8.40 -15.08 -5.40
C GLU A 294 -8.41 -14.01 -6.49
N GLY A 295 -9.59 -13.70 -7.05
CA GLY A 295 -9.71 -12.82 -8.22
C GLY A 295 -9.27 -11.37 -8.00
N ILE A 296 -9.05 -10.94 -6.76
CA ILE A 296 -8.67 -9.56 -6.43
C ILE A 296 -7.33 -9.43 -5.70
N ILE A 297 -6.59 -10.51 -5.52
CA ILE A 297 -5.30 -10.52 -4.80
C ILE A 297 -4.31 -9.48 -5.35
N ASN A 298 -4.27 -9.26 -6.66
CA ASN A 298 -3.39 -8.27 -7.28
C ASN A 298 -4.02 -6.88 -7.47
N SER A 299 -5.20 -6.61 -6.91
CA SER A 299 -5.88 -5.32 -7.12
C SER A 299 -5.13 -4.13 -6.52
N GLY A 300 -4.43 -4.35 -5.42
CA GLY A 300 -3.55 -3.38 -4.78
C GLY A 300 -2.48 -4.10 -3.96
N TYR A 301 -1.28 -3.54 -3.92
CA TYR A 301 -0.17 -4.06 -3.11
C TYR A 301 0.86 -2.95 -2.85
N THR A 302 1.70 -3.16 -1.85
CA THR A 302 2.77 -2.24 -1.50
C THR A 302 4.12 -2.90 -1.82
N LEU A 303 5.04 -2.16 -2.44
CA LEU A 303 6.42 -2.60 -2.65
C LEU A 303 7.28 -2.04 -1.52
N MET A 304 7.67 -2.88 -0.56
CA MET A 304 8.53 -2.51 0.56
C MET A 304 10.00 -2.51 0.11
N CYS A 305 10.71 -1.42 0.38
CA CYS A 305 12.14 -1.28 0.09
C CYS A 305 12.94 -1.60 1.36
N MET A 306 13.57 -2.77 1.40
CA MET A 306 14.26 -3.27 2.58
C MET A 306 15.56 -3.99 2.21
N PRO A 307 16.57 -4.00 3.09
CA PRO A 307 17.79 -4.78 2.86
C PRO A 307 17.52 -6.27 2.91
N GLU A 308 16.65 -6.72 3.83
CA GLU A 308 16.33 -8.12 4.07
C GLU A 308 14.82 -8.30 4.35
N LYS A 309 14.29 -9.47 4.02
CA LYS A 309 12.90 -9.86 4.27
C LYS A 309 12.71 -10.40 5.68
N THR A 310 12.69 -9.50 6.67
CA THR A 310 12.50 -9.82 8.09
C THR A 310 11.47 -8.91 8.74
N ILE A 311 10.90 -9.35 9.88
CA ILE A 311 9.91 -8.55 10.64
C ILE A 311 10.49 -7.21 11.12
N PRO A 312 11.71 -7.12 11.69
CA PRO A 312 12.28 -5.84 12.10
C PRO A 312 12.44 -4.86 10.94
N GLU A 313 12.95 -5.33 9.79
CA GLU A 313 13.14 -4.49 8.60
C GLU A 313 11.80 -4.05 8.01
N LEU A 314 10.80 -4.93 7.96
CA LEU A 314 9.45 -4.58 7.55
C LEU A 314 8.86 -3.48 8.42
N LYS A 315 8.95 -3.63 9.75
CA LYS A 315 8.45 -2.63 10.70
C LYS A 315 9.16 -1.28 10.56
N THR A 316 10.46 -1.30 10.28
CA THR A 316 11.26 -0.10 10.00
C THR A 316 10.84 0.54 8.69
N ALA A 317 10.78 -0.22 7.59
CA ALA A 317 10.36 0.30 6.29
C ALA A 317 8.95 0.92 6.33
N MET A 318 8.02 0.30 7.05
CA MET A 318 6.68 0.83 7.25
C MET A 318 6.68 2.16 8.00
N LYS A 319 7.45 2.29 9.09
CA LYS A 319 7.58 3.52 9.88
C LYS A 319 8.23 4.65 9.10
N ASP A 320 9.25 4.34 8.32
CA ASP A 320 10.04 5.31 7.57
C ASP A 320 9.37 5.70 6.24
N GLY A 321 8.34 4.95 5.80
CA GLY A 321 7.69 5.15 4.51
C GLY A 321 8.57 4.72 3.33
N ALA A 322 9.49 3.78 3.55
CA ALA A 322 10.37 3.23 2.52
C ALA A 322 9.63 2.21 1.64
N PHE A 323 8.58 2.66 0.97
CA PHE A 323 7.74 1.80 0.13
C PHE A 323 6.98 2.56 -0.95
N PHE A 324 6.41 1.82 -1.89
CA PHE A 324 5.55 2.33 -2.96
C PHE A 324 4.19 1.65 -2.95
N ALA A 325 3.12 2.44 -3.00
CA ALA A 325 1.78 1.92 -3.28
C ALA A 325 1.66 1.58 -4.77
N ALA A 326 1.20 0.38 -5.08
CA ALA A 326 1.09 -0.14 -6.44
C ALA A 326 -0.24 -0.84 -6.69
N SER A 327 -0.63 -1.01 -7.95
CA SER A 327 -1.79 -1.79 -8.33
C SER A 327 -1.60 -2.42 -9.70
N TYR A 328 -2.24 -3.59 -9.89
CA TYR A 328 -2.34 -4.25 -11.17
C TYR A 328 -3.71 -3.99 -11.79
N TYR A 329 -3.74 -3.43 -12.99
CA TYR A 329 -5.00 -3.21 -13.70
C TYR A 329 -5.36 -4.45 -14.53
N MET A 330 -6.44 -5.13 -14.14
CA MET A 330 -6.95 -6.28 -14.88
C MET A 330 -7.45 -5.84 -16.26
N GLY A 331 -6.81 -6.32 -17.33
CA GLY A 331 -7.25 -6.12 -18.72
C GLY A 331 -6.30 -5.33 -19.61
N SER A 332 -5.25 -4.74 -19.11
CA SER A 332 -4.15 -4.19 -19.89
C SER A 332 -2.82 -4.76 -19.42
N LYS A 333 -1.86 -4.94 -20.33
CA LYS A 333 -0.50 -5.35 -20.01
C LYS A 333 -0.01 -4.56 -18.80
N ALA A 334 0.53 -5.26 -17.80
CA ALA A 334 0.94 -4.75 -16.50
C ALA A 334 1.48 -3.31 -16.56
N GLU A 335 0.71 -2.35 -16.11
CA GLU A 335 1.18 -1.01 -15.80
C GLU A 335 1.35 -0.93 -14.27
N ILE A 336 2.58 -1.01 -13.80
CA ILE A 336 2.89 -0.65 -12.42
C ILE A 336 2.59 0.84 -12.27
N ARG A 337 1.47 1.18 -11.69
CA ARG A 337 1.13 2.55 -11.33
C ARG A 337 1.62 2.80 -9.90
N SER A 338 2.88 3.15 -9.75
CA SER A 338 3.40 3.68 -8.50
C SER A 338 2.82 5.08 -8.26
N TRP A 339 1.80 5.18 -7.44
CA TRP A 339 1.16 6.44 -7.06
C TRP A 339 2.02 7.23 -6.08
N SER A 340 2.72 6.55 -5.16
CA SER A 340 3.56 7.21 -4.17
C SER A 340 4.75 7.93 -4.82
N LEU A 341 5.41 7.31 -5.79
CA LEU A 341 6.54 7.92 -6.48
C LEU A 341 6.14 9.21 -7.21
N LYS A 342 4.99 9.19 -7.90
CA LYS A 342 4.51 10.38 -8.62
C LYS A 342 4.11 11.52 -7.69
N ARG A 343 3.49 11.25 -6.54
CA ARG A 343 3.03 12.30 -5.63
C ARG A 343 4.03 12.71 -4.56
N GLN A 344 4.85 11.81 -4.05
CA GLN A 344 5.94 12.19 -3.13
C GLN A 344 7.03 13.03 -3.82
N VAL A 345 7.33 12.76 -5.08
CA VAL A 345 8.21 13.61 -5.88
C VAL A 345 7.52 14.91 -6.34
N TRP A 346 6.18 14.90 -6.50
CA TRP A 346 5.38 16.03 -7.01
C TRP A 346 4.55 16.74 -5.94
N GLY A 347 4.39 16.21 -4.77
CA GLY A 347 3.70 16.87 -3.65
C GLY A 347 4.27 18.25 -3.29
N LEU A 348 5.50 18.49 -3.71
CA LEU A 348 6.18 19.79 -3.58
C LEU A 348 5.83 20.80 -4.68
N SER A 349 5.27 20.38 -5.83
CA SER A 349 5.07 21.28 -6.98
C SER A 349 3.65 21.84 -7.15
N TRP A 350 2.67 21.37 -6.38
CA TRP A 350 1.27 21.74 -6.59
C TRP A 350 0.78 23.00 -5.85
N ARG A 351 1.63 23.67 -5.07
CA ARG A 351 1.24 24.94 -4.44
C ARG A 351 1.30 26.15 -5.38
N THR A 352 1.93 26.05 -6.53
CA THR A 352 1.86 27.12 -7.54
C THR A 352 0.71 26.84 -8.51
N ALA A 353 -0.38 27.56 -8.35
CA ALA A 353 -1.50 27.56 -9.28
C ALA A 353 -1.01 27.96 -10.68
N LEU A 354 -0.75 26.97 -11.55
CA LEU A 354 -0.55 27.24 -12.97
C LEU A 354 -1.92 27.45 -13.63
N PRO A 355 -2.08 28.46 -14.50
CA PRO A 355 -3.32 28.72 -15.20
C PRO A 355 -3.73 27.49 -16.05
N ARG A 356 -5.01 27.16 -16.05
CA ARG A 356 -5.60 25.96 -16.73
C ARG A 356 -5.18 25.69 -18.19
N PRO A 357 -4.82 26.66 -19.06
CA PRO A 357 -4.41 26.36 -20.44
C PRO A 357 -3.08 25.62 -20.56
N THR A 358 -2.16 25.80 -19.61
CA THR A 358 -0.81 25.18 -19.63
C THR A 358 -0.79 23.73 -19.15
N ALA A 359 -1.78 23.30 -18.37
CA ALA A 359 -1.89 21.93 -17.85
C ALA A 359 -2.04 20.89 -18.96
N ARG A 360 -2.72 21.23 -20.06
CA ARG A 360 -2.95 20.29 -21.21
C ARG A 360 -1.69 20.09 -22.05
N SER A 361 -0.87 21.11 -22.22
CA SER A 361 0.40 21.01 -22.97
C SER A 361 1.50 20.31 -22.15
N LEU A 362 1.55 20.57 -20.85
CA LEU A 362 2.41 19.85 -19.91
C LEU A 362 2.04 18.37 -19.79
N ARG A 363 0.75 18.03 -19.78
CA ARG A 363 0.28 16.64 -19.75
C ARG A 363 0.77 15.82 -20.97
N LYS A 364 0.78 16.40 -22.17
CA LYS A 364 1.32 15.75 -23.37
C LYS A 364 2.85 15.58 -23.31
N LYS A 365 3.60 16.58 -22.82
CA LYS A 365 5.06 16.51 -22.66
C LYS A 365 5.46 15.51 -21.57
N MET A 366 4.69 15.43 -20.48
CA MET A 366 4.91 14.49 -19.38
C MET A 366 4.61 13.04 -19.77
N GLN A 367 3.58 12.78 -20.57
CA GLN A 367 3.31 11.44 -21.11
C GLN A 367 4.46 10.95 -22.02
N ALA A 368 5.04 11.81 -22.82
CA ALA A 368 6.19 11.48 -23.67
C ALA A 368 7.49 11.25 -22.87
N SER A 369 7.68 11.97 -21.76
CA SER A 369 8.85 11.81 -20.87
C SER A 369 8.73 10.53 -20.02
N SER A 370 7.55 10.23 -19.50
CA SER A 370 7.27 9.00 -18.73
C SER A 370 7.44 7.74 -19.58
N ALA A 371 7.02 7.79 -20.86
CA ALA A 371 7.21 6.67 -21.77
C ALA A 371 8.70 6.37 -22.06
N ARG A 372 9.57 7.37 -22.12
CA ARG A 372 11.00 7.18 -22.30
C ARG A 372 11.70 6.63 -21.05
N PHE A 373 11.30 7.07 -19.88
CA PHE A 373 11.82 6.57 -18.60
C PHE A 373 11.42 5.10 -18.37
N LEU A 374 10.17 4.75 -18.66
CA LEU A 374 9.68 3.36 -18.56
C LEU A 374 10.35 2.42 -19.56
N ASN A 375 10.67 2.90 -20.78
CA ASN A 375 11.47 2.12 -21.73
C ASN A 375 12.92 1.91 -21.27
N SER A 376 13.50 2.85 -20.54
CA SER A 376 14.84 2.70 -19.94
C SER A 376 14.84 1.60 -18.87
N ILE A 377 13.87 1.61 -17.97
CA ILE A 377 13.72 0.57 -16.92
C ILE A 377 13.42 -0.79 -17.55
N ARG A 378 12.54 -0.86 -18.56
CA ARG A 378 12.23 -2.11 -19.28
C ARG A 378 13.47 -2.71 -19.94
N THR A 379 14.36 -1.88 -20.50
CA THR A 379 15.61 -2.34 -21.14
C THR A 379 16.62 -2.88 -20.10
N GLN A 380 16.60 -2.37 -18.87
CA GLN A 380 17.43 -2.89 -17.78
C GLN A 380 16.87 -4.20 -17.19
N LEU A 381 15.55 -4.35 -17.09
CA LEU A 381 14.90 -5.57 -16.58
C LEU A 381 14.97 -6.75 -17.57
N LEU A 382 15.07 -6.50 -18.87
CA LEU A 382 15.22 -7.54 -19.90
C LEU A 382 16.69 -7.97 -20.14
N ARG A 383 17.65 -7.38 -19.43
CA ARG A 383 19.08 -7.72 -19.50
C ARG A 383 19.60 -8.45 -18.24
N ARG A 384 18.73 -8.83 -17.37
CA ARG A 384 18.95 -9.74 -16.24
C ARG A 384 18.05 -10.96 -16.41
#